data_8f7e2f99fd6c6f94f946fbe603687376
#
_entry.id   8f7e2f99fd6c6f94f946fbe603687376
#
_cell.length_a   1.000
_cell.length_b   1.000
_cell.length_c   1.000
_cell.angle_alpha   90.00
_cell.angle_beta   90.00
_cell.angle_gamma   90.00
#
_symmetry.space_group_name_H-M   'P 1'
#
loop_
_entity.id
_entity.type
_entity.pdbx_description
1 polymer ?
#
loop_
_entity_poly.entity_id
_entity_poly.type
_entity_poly.pdbx_seq_one_letter_code
_entity_poly.pdbx_strand_id
1 'polypeptide(L)'
;HITPGASFIAGGYWMPENDHLKKIRQEIDYNAHDLKAIIDAPDFVELFGEFRKQEQLKTVPKGYDADNENLDLLKLKSFIAWHPLKDKELFKPDAVENIAAICRKIHPMNVFLKNALA
;
A
#
# COMPACT_ATOMS: atom_id res chain seq x y z
N HIS A 1 -10.63 9.31 -6.61
CA HIS A 1 -10.98 9.31 -8.04
C HIS A 1 -12.44 8.93 -8.24
N ILE A 2 -13.19 9.79 -8.88
CA ILE A 2 -14.63 9.60 -9.13
C ILE A 2 -14.87 9.54 -10.65
N THR A 3 -15.32 8.39 -11.13
CA THR A 3 -15.73 8.17 -12.53
C THR A 3 -16.92 7.22 -12.51
N PRO A 4 -18.04 7.53 -13.19
CA PRO A 4 -19.20 6.65 -13.20
C PRO A 4 -18.83 5.20 -13.56
N GLY A 5 -19.20 4.26 -12.69
CA GLY A 5 -18.91 2.83 -12.85
C GLY A 5 -17.48 2.39 -12.55
N ALA A 6 -16.55 3.34 -12.24
CA ALA A 6 -15.14 3.03 -12.04
C ALA A 6 -14.47 3.91 -10.98
N SER A 7 -15.22 4.34 -9.96
CA SER A 7 -14.67 5.14 -8.87
C SER A 7 -13.83 4.29 -7.92
N PHE A 8 -12.81 4.91 -7.32
CA PHE A 8 -11.96 4.22 -6.34
C PHE A 8 -11.28 5.21 -5.38
N ILE A 9 -10.81 4.66 -4.27
CA ILE A 9 -9.91 5.34 -3.33
C ILE A 9 -8.58 4.61 -3.37
N ALA A 10 -7.49 5.35 -3.53
CA ALA A 10 -6.15 4.76 -3.53
C ALA A 10 -5.17 5.68 -2.83
N GLY A 11 -4.11 5.08 -2.29
CA GLY A 11 -3.00 5.80 -1.69
C GLY A 11 -1.74 4.96 -1.75
N GLY A 12 -0.61 5.57 -1.40
CA GLY A 12 0.68 4.93 -1.46
C GLY A 12 1.58 5.52 -2.54
N TYR A 13 2.51 4.72 -3.04
CA TYR A 13 3.48 5.17 -4.04
C TYR A 13 3.51 4.18 -5.19
N TRP A 14 3.04 4.61 -6.36
CA TRP A 14 3.03 3.79 -7.58
C TRP A 14 4.35 3.98 -8.34
N MET A 15 5.02 2.86 -8.66
CA MET A 15 6.24 2.85 -9.46
C MET A 15 7.27 3.90 -9.04
N PRO A 16 7.77 3.85 -7.77
CA PRO A 16 8.77 4.82 -7.32
C PRO A 16 10.01 4.80 -8.20
N GLU A 17 10.66 5.95 -8.34
CA GLU A 17 11.98 6.03 -8.98
C GLU A 17 13.02 5.23 -8.17
N ASN A 18 14.13 4.86 -8.81
CA ASN A 18 15.11 3.94 -8.22
C ASN A 18 15.65 4.39 -6.85
N ASP A 19 15.95 5.67 -6.68
CA ASP A 19 16.47 6.19 -5.41
C ASP A 19 15.45 6.06 -4.29
N HIS A 20 14.19 6.37 -4.57
CA HIS A 20 13.11 6.22 -3.63
C HIS A 20 12.83 4.75 -3.32
N LEU A 21 12.86 3.90 -4.34
CA LEU A 21 12.64 2.46 -4.19
C LEU A 21 13.69 1.84 -3.27
N LYS A 22 14.95 2.24 -3.40
CA LYS A 22 16.03 1.80 -2.50
C LYS A 22 15.75 2.18 -1.06
N LYS A 23 15.32 3.42 -0.84
CA LYS A 23 15.00 3.90 0.51
C LYS A 23 13.82 3.15 1.12
N ILE A 24 12.79 2.88 0.33
CA ILE A 24 11.62 2.12 0.77
C ILE A 24 12.02 0.70 1.13
N ARG A 25 12.83 0.04 0.31
CA ARG A 25 13.32 -1.31 0.60
C ARG A 25 14.15 -1.34 1.89
N GLN A 26 15.01 -0.35 2.09
CA GLN A 26 15.80 -0.25 3.32
C GLN A 26 14.90 -0.10 4.55
N GLU A 27 13.87 0.73 4.47
CA GLU A 27 12.91 0.89 5.56
C GLU A 27 12.13 -0.41 5.83
N ILE A 28 11.74 -1.12 4.78
CA ILE A 28 11.09 -2.42 4.91
C ILE A 28 12.02 -3.42 5.59
N ASP A 29 13.29 -3.45 5.20
CA ASP A 29 14.27 -4.37 5.78
C ASP A 29 14.48 -4.13 7.27
N TYR A 30 14.57 -2.86 7.67
CA TYR A 30 14.80 -2.48 9.07
C TYR A 30 13.53 -2.51 9.94
N ASN A 31 12.39 -2.15 9.38
CA ASN A 31 11.14 -1.95 10.11
C ASN A 31 9.96 -2.72 9.49
N ALA A 32 10.22 -3.93 8.99
CA ALA A 32 9.18 -4.78 8.38
C ALA A 32 8.01 -5.02 9.33
N HIS A 33 8.28 -5.15 10.62
CA HIS A 33 7.25 -5.36 11.63
C HIS A 33 6.19 -4.24 11.60
N ASP A 34 6.63 -3.00 11.47
CA ASP A 34 5.72 -1.85 11.44
C ASP A 34 4.83 -1.89 10.19
N LEU A 35 5.40 -2.19 9.04
CA LEU A 35 4.62 -2.30 7.80
C LEU A 35 3.65 -3.48 7.86
N LYS A 36 4.10 -4.63 8.35
CA LYS A 36 3.24 -5.82 8.49
C LYS A 36 2.07 -5.57 9.43
N ALA A 37 2.27 -4.82 10.51
CA ALA A 37 1.19 -4.47 11.43
C ALA A 37 0.08 -3.67 10.73
N ILE A 38 0.43 -2.91 9.70
CA ILE A 38 -0.52 -2.13 8.90
C ILE A 38 -1.21 -3.01 7.86
N ILE A 39 -0.44 -3.65 6.99
CA ILE A 39 -0.96 -4.33 5.80
C ILE A 39 -1.61 -5.69 6.10
N ASP A 40 -1.27 -6.30 7.22
CA ASP A 40 -1.84 -7.59 7.63
C ASP A 40 -2.99 -7.42 8.64
N ALA A 41 -3.31 -6.19 9.04
CA ALA A 41 -4.47 -5.94 9.90
C ALA A 41 -5.75 -6.37 9.18
N PRO A 42 -6.68 -7.07 9.89
CA PRO A 42 -7.89 -7.58 9.24
C PRO A 42 -8.72 -6.54 8.50
N ASP A 43 -8.84 -5.34 9.04
CA ASP A 43 -9.59 -4.26 8.41
C ASP A 43 -8.89 -3.72 7.15
N PHE A 44 -7.56 -3.69 7.14
CA PHE A 44 -6.79 -3.30 5.95
C PHE A 44 -6.99 -4.33 4.83
N VAL A 45 -6.87 -5.61 5.15
CA VAL A 45 -7.05 -6.70 4.18
C VAL A 45 -8.48 -6.71 3.63
N GLU A 46 -9.47 -6.49 4.47
CA GLU A 46 -10.86 -6.42 4.04
C GLU A 46 -11.11 -5.29 3.04
N LEU A 47 -10.53 -4.11 3.28
CA LEU A 47 -10.72 -2.95 2.41
C LEU A 47 -9.86 -2.99 1.15
N PHE A 48 -8.59 -3.39 1.25
CA PHE A 48 -7.61 -3.24 0.19
C PHE A 48 -7.07 -4.55 -0.37
N GLY A 49 -7.43 -5.69 0.23
CA GLY A 49 -6.92 -6.99 -0.18
C GLY A 49 -5.48 -7.23 0.26
N GLU A 50 -4.85 -8.23 -0.35
CA GLU A 50 -3.48 -8.61 -0.02
C GLU A 50 -2.48 -7.67 -0.68
N PHE A 51 -1.80 -6.89 0.13
CA PHE A 51 -0.81 -5.91 -0.31
C PHE A 51 0.31 -6.53 -1.15
N ARG A 52 0.70 -7.76 -0.82
CA ARG A 52 1.81 -8.48 -1.48
C ARG A 52 1.48 -8.97 -2.89
N LYS A 53 0.21 -8.94 -3.32
CA LYS A 53 -0.20 -9.37 -4.66
C LYS A 53 0.12 -8.37 -5.75
N GLN A 54 0.64 -7.20 -5.41
CA GLN A 54 1.10 -6.23 -6.39
C GLN A 54 2.29 -6.77 -7.17
N GLU A 55 2.60 -6.13 -8.31
CA GLU A 55 3.70 -6.56 -9.16
C GLU A 55 5.02 -6.62 -8.39
N GLN A 56 5.76 -7.72 -8.58
CA GLN A 56 7.03 -7.96 -7.93
C GLN A 56 8.14 -8.17 -8.96
N LEU A 57 9.37 -7.89 -8.54
CA LEU A 57 10.54 -8.29 -9.30
C LEU A 57 10.58 -9.81 -9.44
N LYS A 58 11.09 -10.31 -10.56
CA LYS A 58 11.28 -11.74 -10.78
C LYS A 58 12.50 -12.28 -10.04
N THR A 59 13.45 -11.41 -9.72
CA THR A 59 14.71 -11.76 -9.07
C THR A 59 14.85 -11.05 -7.73
N VAL A 60 15.80 -11.50 -6.92
CA VAL A 60 16.11 -10.88 -5.63
C VAL A 60 16.67 -9.48 -5.87
N PRO A 61 16.15 -8.44 -5.18
CA PRO A 61 16.73 -7.11 -5.29
C PRO A 61 18.21 -7.10 -4.88
N LYS A 62 18.99 -6.30 -5.56
CA LYS A 62 20.44 -6.18 -5.28
C LYS A 62 20.66 -5.73 -3.84
N GLY A 63 21.55 -6.44 -3.12
CA GLY A 63 21.87 -6.14 -1.74
C GLY A 63 21.08 -6.93 -0.70
N TYR A 64 20.19 -7.83 -1.13
CA TYR A 64 19.37 -8.66 -0.26
C TYR A 64 19.55 -10.14 -0.57
N ASP A 65 19.34 -11.00 0.44
CA ASP A 65 19.47 -12.44 0.30
C ASP A 65 18.16 -13.10 -0.14
N ALA A 66 18.27 -14.20 -0.87
CA ALA A 66 17.12 -14.96 -1.34
C ALA A 66 16.31 -15.58 -0.17
N ASP A 67 16.95 -15.78 0.97
CA ASP A 67 16.31 -16.34 2.17
C ASP A 67 15.82 -15.27 3.16
N ASN A 68 15.84 -13.98 2.76
CA ASN A 68 15.30 -12.92 3.60
C ASN A 68 13.82 -13.18 3.88
N GLU A 69 13.42 -13.14 5.15
CA GLU A 69 12.04 -13.41 5.56
C GLU A 69 11.02 -12.42 5.00
N ASN A 70 11.48 -11.23 4.60
CA ASN A 70 10.64 -10.16 4.04
C ASN A 70 10.81 -10.01 2.54
N LEU A 71 11.33 -11.03 1.86
CA LEU A 71 11.64 -10.95 0.43
C LEU A 71 10.42 -10.60 -0.41
N ASP A 72 9.24 -11.09 -0.07
CA ASP A 72 7.99 -10.79 -0.75
C ASP A 72 7.69 -9.28 -0.77
N LEU A 73 7.97 -8.59 0.32
CA LEU A 73 7.81 -7.13 0.41
C LEU A 73 8.94 -6.39 -0.30
N LEU A 74 10.16 -6.89 -0.18
CA LEU A 74 11.34 -6.28 -0.81
C LEU A 74 11.28 -6.33 -2.34
N LYS A 75 10.58 -7.32 -2.90
CA LYS A 75 10.44 -7.48 -4.35
C LYS A 75 9.35 -6.60 -4.96
N LEU A 76 8.54 -5.93 -4.16
CA LEU A 76 7.47 -5.07 -4.66
C LEU A 76 8.03 -3.90 -5.48
N LYS A 77 7.37 -3.58 -6.58
CA LYS A 77 7.68 -2.45 -7.45
C LYS A 77 6.83 -1.22 -7.15
N SER A 78 5.69 -1.43 -6.50
CA SER A 78 4.75 -0.38 -6.11
C SER A 78 4.17 -0.69 -4.75
N PHE A 79 3.66 0.35 -4.07
CA PHE A 79 3.16 0.26 -2.70
C PHE A 79 1.82 0.97 -2.63
N ILE A 80 0.78 0.31 -3.13
CA ILE A 80 -0.55 0.88 -3.32
C ILE A 80 -1.58 0.14 -2.47
N ALA A 81 -2.42 0.91 -1.76
CA ALA A 81 -3.69 0.44 -1.22
C ALA A 81 -4.80 0.99 -2.11
N TRP A 82 -5.69 0.12 -2.58
CA TRP A 82 -6.74 0.47 -3.54
C TRP A 82 -8.06 -0.14 -3.13
N HIS A 83 -9.11 0.67 -3.15
CA HIS A 83 -10.45 0.23 -2.79
C HIS A 83 -11.47 0.76 -3.81
N PRO A 84 -12.23 -0.13 -4.49
CA PRO A 84 -13.25 0.29 -5.44
C PRO A 84 -14.46 0.88 -4.71
N LEU A 85 -15.07 1.88 -5.33
CA LEU A 85 -16.32 2.48 -4.84
C LEU A 85 -17.41 2.20 -5.86
N LYS A 86 -18.56 1.71 -5.38
CA LYS A 86 -19.74 1.55 -6.21
C LYS A 86 -20.47 2.89 -6.31
N ASP A 87 -21.07 3.18 -7.47
CA ASP A 87 -21.81 4.43 -7.67
C ASP A 87 -22.86 4.65 -6.60
N LYS A 88 -23.58 3.60 -6.21
CA LYS A 88 -24.62 3.69 -5.16
C LYS A 88 -24.06 4.16 -3.83
N GLU A 89 -22.78 3.87 -3.53
CA GLU A 89 -22.15 4.31 -2.29
C GLU A 89 -21.90 5.81 -2.28
N LEU A 90 -21.66 6.39 -3.46
CA LEU A 90 -21.41 7.83 -3.61
C LEU A 90 -22.66 8.68 -3.40
N PHE A 91 -23.83 8.08 -3.58
CA PHE A 91 -25.12 8.78 -3.41
C PHE A 91 -25.72 8.65 -2.02
N LYS A 92 -25.07 7.90 -1.11
CA LYS A 92 -25.55 7.77 0.26
C LYS A 92 -25.28 9.05 1.06
N PRO A 93 -26.16 9.41 2.01
CA PRO A 93 -25.96 10.60 2.85
C PRO A 93 -24.63 10.60 3.63
N ASP A 94 -24.12 9.41 3.96
CA ASP A 94 -22.88 9.21 4.73
C ASP A 94 -21.66 8.93 3.84
N ALA A 95 -21.75 9.19 2.54
CA ALA A 95 -20.65 8.88 1.59
C ALA A 95 -19.33 9.56 1.98
N VAL A 96 -19.37 10.85 2.34
CA VAL A 96 -18.18 11.61 2.72
C VAL A 96 -17.52 11.00 3.96
N GLU A 97 -18.31 10.62 4.94
CA GLU A 97 -17.80 10.02 6.18
C GLU A 97 -17.18 8.64 5.92
N ASN A 98 -17.81 7.82 5.07
CA ASN A 98 -17.29 6.51 4.71
C ASN A 98 -16.00 6.62 3.93
N ILE A 99 -15.91 7.53 2.97
CA ILE A 99 -14.70 7.80 2.20
C ILE A 99 -13.57 8.27 3.12
N ALA A 100 -13.86 9.20 4.03
CA ALA A 100 -12.90 9.68 5.00
C ALA A 100 -12.38 8.56 5.91
N ALA A 101 -13.26 7.65 6.34
CA ALA A 101 -12.86 6.50 7.15
C ALA A 101 -11.89 5.59 6.41
N ILE A 102 -12.13 5.32 5.13
CA ILE A 102 -11.24 4.51 4.29
C ILE A 102 -9.89 5.20 4.12
N CYS A 103 -9.89 6.50 3.86
CA CYS A 103 -8.66 7.29 3.75
C CYS A 103 -7.83 7.23 5.04
N ARG A 104 -8.46 7.25 6.21
CA ARG A 104 -7.77 7.12 7.49
C ARG A 104 -7.09 5.76 7.64
N LYS A 105 -7.62 4.70 7.03
CA LYS A 105 -7.00 3.37 7.04
C LYS A 105 -5.75 3.30 6.17
N ILE A 106 -5.66 4.14 5.14
CA ILE A 106 -4.47 4.24 4.28
C ILE A 106 -3.37 5.06 4.94
N HIS A 107 -3.73 6.03 5.77
CA HIS A 107 -2.80 7.01 6.35
C HIS A 107 -1.56 6.39 7.01
N PRO A 108 -1.66 5.36 7.86
CA PRO A 108 -0.46 4.75 8.47
C PRO A 108 0.55 4.23 7.43
N MET A 109 0.07 3.65 6.34
CA MET A 109 0.94 3.19 5.25
C MET A 109 1.63 4.39 4.58
N ASN A 110 0.91 5.48 4.32
CA ASN A 110 1.50 6.68 3.74
C ASN A 110 2.56 7.29 4.67
N VAL A 111 2.34 7.26 5.98
CA VAL A 111 3.34 7.71 6.97
C VAL A 111 4.59 6.83 6.91
N PHE A 112 4.43 5.52 6.82
CA PHE A 112 5.56 4.59 6.68
C PHE A 112 6.39 4.94 5.44
N LEU A 113 5.74 5.11 4.30
CA LEU A 113 6.42 5.44 3.03
C LEU A 113 7.10 6.80 3.11
N LYS A 114 6.44 7.79 3.68
CA LYS A 114 7.01 9.14 3.85
C LYS A 114 8.26 9.11 4.71
N ASN A 115 8.22 8.36 5.82
CA ASN A 115 9.37 8.22 6.71
C ASN A 115 10.54 7.51 6.02
N ALA A 116 10.25 6.55 5.14
CA ALA A 116 11.27 5.87 4.36
C ALA A 116 12.07 6.83 3.47
N LEU A 117 11.42 7.88 2.98
CA LEU A 117 12.02 8.86 2.06
C LEU A 117 12.66 10.05 2.76
N ALA A 118 12.50 10.14 4.06
CA ALA A 118 13.02 11.26 4.85
C ALA A 118 14.55 11.21 4.99
#